data_3a73a154cab28d48f1b6bd3ffd9a6cc0
#
_entry.id   3a73a154cab28d48f1b6bd3ffd9a6cc0
#
_cell.length_a   1.000
_cell.length_b   1.000
_cell.length_c   1.000
_cell.angle_alpha   90.00
_cell.angle_beta   90.00
_cell.angle_gamma   90.00
#
_symmetry.space_group_name_H-M   'P 1'
#
loop_
_entity.id
_entity.type
_entity.pdbx_description
1 polymer ?
#
loop_
_entity_poly.entity_id
_entity_poly.type
_entity_poly.pdbx_seq_one_letter_code
_entity_poly.pdbx_strand_id
1 'polypeptide(L)' 'MYAKEVENTDLKKARQSLIEEIEAVNWYETRIEEAKDKELKKVLEHNRDEEKEHIAMLLEWIRKKDPEQEKVFKEHD' A
#
# COMPACT_ATOMS: atom_id res chain seq x y z
N MET A 1 -17.20 -4.63 -22.57
CA MET A 1 -16.05 -3.77 -22.93
C MET A 1 -15.98 -2.52 -22.09
N TYR A 2 -17.04 -1.78 -22.03
CA TYR A 2 -17.06 -0.54 -21.24
C TYR A 2 -16.83 -0.77 -19.75
N ALA A 3 -17.48 -1.78 -19.17
CA ALA A 3 -17.31 -2.12 -17.77
C ALA A 3 -15.88 -2.56 -17.44
N LYS A 4 -15.22 -3.28 -18.35
CA LYS A 4 -13.84 -3.70 -18.19
C LYS A 4 -12.87 -2.52 -18.18
N GLU A 5 -13.14 -1.51 -19.00
CA GLU A 5 -12.29 -0.30 -19.02
C GLU A 5 -12.38 0.46 -17.72
N VAL A 6 -13.56 0.56 -17.13
CA VAL A 6 -13.74 1.20 -15.83
C VAL A 6 -13.02 0.40 -14.73
N GLU A 7 -13.16 -0.93 -14.74
CA GLU A 7 -12.48 -1.80 -13.78
C GLU A 7 -10.97 -1.71 -13.91
N ASN A 8 -10.44 -1.71 -15.13
CA ASN A 8 -9.01 -1.57 -15.37
C ASN A 8 -8.48 -0.22 -14.88
N THR A 9 -9.28 0.83 -15.05
CA THR A 9 -8.91 2.16 -14.58
C THR A 9 -8.79 2.19 -13.05
N ASP A 10 -9.76 1.59 -12.37
CA ASP A 10 -9.73 1.52 -10.91
C ASP A 10 -8.57 0.66 -10.42
N LEU A 11 -8.28 -0.46 -11.09
CA LEU A 11 -7.14 -1.30 -10.75
C LEU A 11 -5.82 -0.55 -10.92
N LYS A 12 -5.68 0.23 -11.98
CA LYS A 12 -4.50 1.06 -12.18
C LYS A 12 -4.35 2.10 -11.09
N LYS A 13 -5.45 2.73 -10.69
CA LYS A 13 -5.44 3.72 -9.61
C LYS A 13 -5.05 3.07 -8.29
N ALA A 14 -5.58 1.89 -8.01
CA ALA A 14 -5.25 1.15 -6.79
C ALA A 14 -3.78 0.76 -6.76
N ARG A 15 -3.24 0.29 -7.89
CA ARG A 15 -1.82 -0.06 -7.97
C ARG A 15 -0.92 1.17 -7.81
N GLN A 16 -1.31 2.30 -8.39
CA GLN A 16 -0.56 3.54 -8.23
C GLN A 16 -0.59 4.01 -6.78
N SER A 17 -1.74 3.94 -6.13
CA SER A 17 -1.86 4.25 -4.71
C SER A 17 -0.99 3.33 -3.86
N LEU A 18 -0.94 2.06 -4.21
CA LEU A 18 -0.09 1.09 -3.50
C LEU A 18 1.39 1.46 -3.60
N ILE A 19 1.84 1.85 -4.78
CA ILE A 19 3.22 2.31 -4.99
C ILE A 19 3.52 3.50 -4.07
N GLU A 20 2.61 4.46 -4.03
CA GLU A 20 2.77 5.68 -3.22
C GLU A 20 2.81 5.36 -1.72
N GLU A 21 1.97 4.42 -1.28
CA GLU A 21 1.96 4.02 0.13
C GLU A 21 3.26 3.30 0.52
N ILE A 22 3.78 2.47 -0.37
CA ILE A 22 5.06 1.78 -0.15
C ILE A 22 6.21 2.80 -0.08
N GLU A 23 6.21 3.76 -0.98
CA GLU A 23 7.18 4.85 -0.96
C GLU A 23 7.08 5.66 0.33
N ALA A 24 5.86 5.88 0.82
CA ALA A 24 5.64 6.60 2.07
C ALA A 24 6.24 5.85 3.26
N VAL A 25 6.14 4.53 3.30
CA VAL A 25 6.78 3.73 4.35
C VAL A 25 8.28 3.98 4.36
N ASN A 26 8.94 3.95 3.20
CA ASN A 26 10.37 4.18 3.09
C ASN A 26 10.74 5.60 3.52
N TRP A 27 9.92 6.56 3.16
CA TRP A 27 10.12 7.95 3.55
C TRP A 27 10.08 8.11 5.08
N TYR A 28 9.10 7.47 5.73
CA TYR A 28 9.01 7.49 7.20
C TYR A 28 10.18 6.76 7.85
N GLU A 29 10.60 5.62 7.31
CA GLU A 29 11.72 4.85 7.85
C GLU A 29 13.00 5.70 7.88
N THR A 30 13.27 6.46 6.81
CA THR A 30 14.42 7.36 6.75
C THR A 30 14.32 8.44 7.83
N ARG A 31 13.14 9.04 7.99
CA ARG A 31 12.94 10.09 8.99
C ARG A 31 13.04 9.56 10.42
N ILE A 32 12.58 8.34 10.65
CA ILE A 32 12.68 7.68 11.95
C ILE A 32 14.18 7.49 12.32
N GLU A 33 14.97 7.04 11.35
CA GLU A 33 16.40 6.87 11.56
C GLU A 33 17.10 8.18 11.90
N GLU A 34 16.68 9.28 11.31
CA GLU A 34 17.29 10.59 11.50
C GLU A 34 16.74 11.36 12.70
N ALA A 35 15.56 11.00 13.20
CA ALA A 35 14.91 11.74 14.27
C ALA A 35 15.69 11.62 15.58
N LYS A 36 15.91 12.77 16.22
CA LYS A 36 16.61 12.84 17.52
C LYS A 36 15.64 12.96 18.68
N ASP A 37 14.51 13.60 18.45
CA ASP A 37 13.48 13.76 19.47
C ASP A 37 12.67 12.47 19.60
N LYS A 38 12.56 11.96 20.82
CA LYS A 38 11.86 10.69 21.07
C LYS A 38 10.38 10.74 20.80
N GLU A 39 9.74 11.88 21.07
CA GLU A 39 8.32 12.03 20.81
C GLU A 39 8.04 12.09 19.32
N LEU A 40 8.86 12.83 18.59
CA LEU A 40 8.74 12.90 17.12
C LEU A 40 8.92 11.51 16.51
N LYS A 41 9.92 10.78 17.02
CA LYS A 41 10.18 9.41 16.54
C LYS A 41 8.95 8.52 16.69
N LYS A 42 8.26 8.60 17.83
CA LYS A 42 7.03 7.83 18.06
C LYS A 42 5.91 8.22 17.11
N VAL A 43 5.76 9.51 16.84
CA VAL A 43 4.75 10.01 15.88
C VAL A 43 5.03 9.45 14.49
N LEU A 44 6.29 9.49 14.07
CA LEU A 44 6.70 8.98 12.76
C LEU A 44 6.49 7.47 12.66
N GLU A 45 6.79 6.74 13.71
CA GLU A 45 6.56 5.29 13.76
C GLU A 45 5.08 4.96 13.65
N HIS A 46 4.23 5.72 14.32
CA HIS A 46 2.79 5.55 14.23
C HIS A 46 2.29 5.79 12.80
N ASN A 47 2.75 6.87 12.17
CA ASN A 47 2.38 7.20 10.80
C ASN A 47 2.85 6.13 9.81
N ARG A 48 4.07 5.61 10.02
CA ARG A 48 4.58 4.51 9.20
C ARG A 48 3.67 3.28 9.32
N ASP A 49 3.26 2.94 10.53
CA ASP A 49 2.41 1.78 10.77
C ASP A 49 1.04 1.94 10.12
N GLU A 50 0.49 3.17 10.11
CA GLU A 50 -0.75 3.45 9.40
C GLU A 50 -0.60 3.25 7.89
N GLU A 51 0.55 3.63 7.32
CA GLU A 51 0.82 3.40 5.90
C GLU A 51 0.86 1.91 5.58
N LYS A 52 1.41 1.09 6.48
CA LYS A 52 1.41 -0.36 6.30
C LYS A 52 -0.01 -0.93 6.30
N GLU A 53 -0.89 -0.38 7.12
CA GLU A 53 -2.29 -0.75 7.13
C GLU A 53 -2.96 -0.40 5.80
N HIS A 54 -2.68 0.79 5.27
CA HIS A 54 -3.20 1.22 3.96
C HIS A 54 -2.75 0.28 2.84
N ILE A 55 -1.50 -0.16 2.89
CA ILE A 55 -0.96 -1.15 1.94
C ILE A 55 -1.78 -2.44 1.99
N ALA A 56 -2.04 -2.94 3.19
CA ALA A 56 -2.82 -4.16 3.37
C ALA A 56 -4.25 -4.00 2.80
N MET A 57 -4.88 -2.87 3.04
CA MET A 57 -6.21 -2.58 2.54
C MET A 57 -6.25 -2.55 1.02
N LEU A 58 -5.26 -1.91 0.39
CA LEU A 58 -5.18 -1.85 -1.07
C LEU A 58 -4.91 -3.22 -1.69
N LEU A 59 -4.01 -3.99 -1.10
CA LEU A 59 -3.73 -5.35 -1.57
C LEU A 59 -4.97 -6.24 -1.47
N GLU A 60 -5.70 -6.14 -0.37
CA GLU A 60 -6.93 -6.89 -0.18
C GLU A 60 -7.97 -6.56 -1.24
N TRP A 61 -8.15 -5.27 -1.54
CA TRP A 61 -9.06 -4.83 -2.58
C TRP A 61 -8.63 -5.32 -3.97
N ILE A 62 -7.33 -5.20 -4.28
CA ILE A 62 -6.76 -5.64 -5.56
C ILE A 62 -7.00 -7.15 -5.73
N ARG A 63 -6.78 -7.94 -4.70
CA ARG A 63 -7.02 -9.38 -4.74
C ARG A 63 -8.47 -9.71 -5.07
N LYS A 64 -9.42 -8.93 -4.54
CA LYS A 64 -10.84 -9.13 -4.82
C LYS A 64 -11.22 -8.80 -6.25
N LYS A 65 -10.56 -7.82 -6.84
CA LYS A 65 -10.94 -7.27 -8.15
C LYS A 65 -10.12 -7.79 -9.31
N ASP A 66 -8.96 -8.38 -9.02
CA ASP A 66 -8.06 -8.91 -10.04
C ASP A 66 -7.89 -10.42 -9.83
N PRO A 67 -8.64 -11.26 -10.58
CA PRO A 67 -8.59 -12.71 -10.40
C PRO A 67 -7.21 -13.32 -10.62
N GLU A 68 -6.43 -12.77 -11.54
CA GLU A 68 -5.08 -13.26 -11.79
C GLU A 68 -4.17 -12.98 -10.61
N GLN A 69 -4.28 -11.80 -10.01
CA GLN A 69 -3.49 -11.45 -8.85
C GLN A 69 -3.85 -12.35 -7.67
N GLU A 70 -5.13 -12.63 -7.46
CA GLU A 70 -5.58 -13.53 -6.41
C GLU A 70 -5.04 -14.95 -6.62
N LYS A 71 -5.10 -15.42 -7.86
CA LYS A 71 -4.57 -16.75 -8.21
C LYS A 71 -3.09 -16.87 -7.85
N VAL A 72 -2.30 -15.88 -8.23
CA VAL A 72 -0.86 -15.85 -7.96
C VAL A 72 -0.60 -15.83 -6.45
N PHE A 73 -1.34 -15.04 -5.69
CA PHE A 73 -1.23 -15.03 -4.24
C PHE A 73 -1.48 -16.42 -3.65
N LYS A 74 -2.54 -17.09 -4.10
CA LYS A 74 -2.87 -18.44 -3.62
C LYS A 74 -1.79 -19.45 -3.96
N GLU A 75 -1.20 -19.34 -5.14
CA GLU A 75 -0.11 -20.23 -5.56
C GLU A 75 1.15 -20.07 -4.71
N HIS A 76 1.35 -18.89 -4.14
CA HIS A 76 2.51 -18.58 -3.31
C HIS A 76 2.24 -18.65 -1.80
N ASP A 77 1.00 -18.88 -1.43
CA ASP A 77 0.66 -19.10 -0.05
C ASP A 77 1.15 -20.50 0.39
#